data_9d02d27b0035ed458385f092c0dbbc62
#
_entry.id   9d02d27b0035ed458385f092c0dbbc62
#
_cell.length_a   1.000
_cell.length_b   1.000
_cell.length_c   1.000
_cell.angle_alpha   90.00
_cell.angle_beta   90.00
_cell.angle_gamma   90.00
#
_symmetry.space_group_name_H-M   'P 1'
#
loop_
_entity.id
_entity.type
_entity.pdbx_description
1 polymer ?
#
loop_
_entity_poly.entity_id
_entity_poly.type
_entity_poly.pdbx_seq_one_letter_code
_entity_poly.pdbx_strand_id
1 'polypeptide(L)'
;MNRTFGNVYEDEERARAYATLQFPGTYYLAFRDLPALIRRYNRGSAALDFGCGTGRSTRFLRNLGLSVVGADISQAMLDQARALDPSGEYHLIRGNIASEFAPGSFDIILAAFAFDNMPTEAKADALSALRTLLASDGCVLLVVSAPAIYVNEWASFSTRDFPENRHARDGDRVRIIMLDVPDRRPVEDVFCTDALYRRLFESAGLRLLDVQSPDCHWEGSDTMDQ
;
A
#
# COMPACT_ATOMS: atom_id res chain seq x y z
N MET A 1 -8.67 -16.57 -21.52
CA MET A 1 -8.48 -15.19 -21.98
C MET A 1 -7.76 -14.45 -20.85
N ASN A 2 -6.46 -14.23 -21.02
CA ASN A 2 -5.69 -13.38 -20.09
C ASN A 2 -6.26 -11.97 -20.12
N ARG A 3 -7.06 -11.61 -19.12
CA ARG A 3 -7.35 -10.18 -18.87
C ARG A 3 -6.08 -9.61 -18.26
N THR A 4 -5.34 -8.87 -19.04
CA THR A 4 -4.25 -8.03 -18.55
C THR A 4 -4.77 -7.16 -17.41
N PHE A 5 -4.09 -7.19 -16.28
CA PHE A 5 -4.30 -6.27 -15.16
C PHE A 5 -4.15 -4.85 -15.70
N GLY A 6 -5.25 -4.10 -15.77
CA GLY A 6 -5.25 -2.71 -16.16
C GLY A 6 -4.93 -1.85 -14.94
N ASN A 7 -3.76 -1.22 -14.93
CA ASN A 7 -3.41 -0.26 -13.89
C ASN A 7 -4.25 1.02 -14.08
N VAL A 8 -5.25 1.22 -13.23
CA VAL A 8 -6.14 2.40 -13.28
C VAL A 8 -5.40 3.72 -13.02
N TYR A 9 -4.19 3.68 -12.48
CA TYR A 9 -3.35 4.83 -12.17
C TYR A 9 -2.39 5.24 -13.30
N GLU A 10 -2.50 4.63 -14.49
CA GLU A 10 -1.90 5.15 -15.73
C GLU A 10 -2.62 6.43 -16.22
N ASP A 11 -3.84 6.68 -15.73
CA ASP A 11 -4.60 7.90 -16.01
C ASP A 11 -3.99 9.09 -15.26
N GLU A 12 -3.48 10.08 -15.99
CA GLU A 12 -2.80 11.26 -15.42
C GLU A 12 -3.70 12.11 -14.52
N GLU A 13 -5.00 12.19 -14.84
CA GLU A 13 -5.96 12.95 -14.04
C GLU A 13 -6.16 12.27 -12.68
N ARG A 14 -6.29 10.94 -12.68
CA ARG A 14 -6.38 10.14 -11.46
C ARG A 14 -5.09 10.22 -10.63
N ALA A 15 -3.92 10.15 -11.26
CA ALA A 15 -2.65 10.31 -10.60
C ALA A 15 -2.51 11.68 -9.92
N ARG A 16 -2.92 12.77 -10.60
CA ARG A 16 -2.95 14.12 -10.02
C ARG A 16 -3.95 14.23 -8.86
N ALA A 17 -5.15 13.70 -9.02
CA ALA A 17 -6.15 13.68 -7.94
C ALA A 17 -5.63 12.93 -6.71
N TYR A 18 -4.99 11.77 -6.91
CA TYR A 18 -4.39 11.00 -5.83
C TYR A 18 -3.24 11.74 -5.14
N ALA A 19 -2.46 12.53 -5.88
CA ALA A 19 -1.36 13.34 -5.34
C ALA A 19 -1.85 14.42 -4.34
N THR A 20 -3.12 14.83 -4.39
CA THR A 20 -3.69 15.83 -3.49
C THR A 20 -4.11 15.27 -2.14
N LEU A 21 -4.13 13.94 -1.96
CA LEU A 21 -4.45 13.32 -0.68
C LEU A 21 -3.48 13.78 0.42
N GLN A 22 -4.00 14.44 1.44
CA GLN A 22 -3.23 14.97 2.56
C GLN A 22 -3.59 14.28 3.88
N PHE A 23 -2.66 14.34 4.84
CA PHE A 23 -2.96 14.09 6.23
C PHE A 23 -3.64 15.32 6.87
N PRO A 24 -4.57 15.13 7.85
CA PRO A 24 -5.09 13.87 8.38
C PRO A 24 -6.27 13.34 7.56
N GLY A 25 -6.47 12.06 7.56
CA GLY A 25 -7.54 11.35 6.87
C GLY A 25 -7.37 9.86 7.07
N THR A 26 -7.97 9.06 6.21
CA THR A 26 -7.87 7.59 6.21
C THR A 26 -6.44 7.09 6.37
N TYR A 27 -5.48 7.77 5.74
CA TYR A 27 -4.07 7.42 5.79
C TYR A 27 -3.39 7.66 7.13
N TYR A 28 -3.93 8.52 8.01
CA TYR A 28 -3.33 8.77 9.32
C TYR A 28 -3.20 7.46 10.12
N LEU A 29 -4.27 6.67 10.22
CA LEU A 29 -4.24 5.40 10.95
C LEU A 29 -3.27 4.41 10.32
N ALA A 30 -3.20 4.38 8.99
CA ALA A 30 -2.30 3.50 8.26
C ALA A 30 -0.82 3.77 8.54
N PHE A 31 -0.44 5.03 8.76
CA PHE A 31 0.97 5.43 8.95
C PHE A 31 1.34 5.69 10.41
N ARG A 32 0.36 5.90 11.31
CA ARG A 32 0.58 6.25 12.72
C ARG A 32 1.52 5.30 13.43
N ASP A 33 1.34 4.01 13.25
CA ASP A 33 2.04 2.98 14.00
C ASP A 33 3.28 2.44 13.27
N LEU A 34 3.45 2.76 11.97
CA LEU A 34 4.60 2.31 11.17
C LEU A 34 5.96 2.69 11.77
N PRO A 35 6.19 3.89 12.33
CA PRO A 35 7.50 4.21 12.94
C PRO A 35 7.88 3.27 14.09
N ALA A 36 6.90 2.84 14.89
CA ALA A 36 7.14 1.90 15.98
C ALA A 36 7.46 0.49 15.45
N LEU A 37 6.72 0.02 14.45
CA LEU A 37 6.95 -1.26 13.79
C LEU A 37 8.31 -1.29 13.08
N ILE A 38 8.65 -0.22 12.36
CA ILE A 38 9.96 -0.09 11.69
C ILE A 38 11.09 -0.18 12.73
N ARG A 39 11.03 0.58 13.81
CA ARG A 39 12.04 0.50 14.88
C ARG A 39 12.13 -0.89 15.52
N ARG A 40 11.01 -1.60 15.62
CA ARG A 40 10.97 -2.92 16.24
C ARG A 40 11.58 -4.01 15.36
N TYR A 41 11.31 -4.00 14.06
CA TYR A 41 11.61 -5.11 13.17
C TYR A 41 12.74 -4.84 12.18
N ASN A 42 12.97 -3.59 11.79
CA ASN A 42 14.06 -3.24 10.85
C ASN A 42 15.41 -3.16 11.57
N ARG A 43 16.48 -3.61 10.89
CA ARG A 43 17.86 -3.64 11.41
C ARG A 43 18.86 -2.89 10.57
N GLY A 44 18.45 -2.37 9.41
CA GLY A 44 19.31 -1.64 8.49
C GLY A 44 18.67 -0.34 8.01
N SER A 45 19.21 0.23 6.94
CA SER A 45 18.76 1.51 6.41
C SER A 45 18.26 1.46 4.96
N ALA A 46 18.55 0.38 4.24
CA ALA A 46 18.13 0.24 2.85
C ALA A 46 16.65 -0.15 2.77
N ALA A 47 15.84 0.69 2.14
CA ALA A 47 14.41 0.53 2.07
C ALA A 47 13.89 0.54 0.62
N LEU A 48 12.92 -0.34 0.33
CA LEU A 48 12.11 -0.30 -0.87
C LEU A 48 10.69 0.10 -0.50
N ASP A 49 10.15 1.09 -1.20
CA ASP A 49 8.73 1.43 -1.17
C ASP A 49 8.08 0.84 -2.43
N PHE A 50 7.44 -0.32 -2.29
CA PHE A 50 6.86 -1.08 -3.39
C PHE A 50 5.43 -0.61 -3.68
N GLY A 51 5.17 -0.16 -4.91
CA GLY A 51 3.93 0.49 -5.29
C GLY A 51 3.83 1.88 -4.67
N CYS A 52 4.90 2.66 -4.78
CA CYS A 52 5.06 3.95 -4.09
C CYS A 52 4.10 5.04 -4.57
N GLY A 53 3.45 4.86 -5.72
CA GLY A 53 2.55 5.82 -6.31
C GLY A 53 3.20 7.20 -6.46
N THR A 54 2.58 8.22 -5.88
CA THR A 54 3.08 9.61 -5.89
C THR A 54 4.17 9.87 -4.84
N GLY A 55 4.79 8.82 -4.27
CA GLY A 55 5.96 8.88 -3.38
C GLY A 55 5.66 9.33 -1.95
N ARG A 56 4.41 9.24 -1.48
CA ARG A 56 4.05 9.62 -0.10
C ARG A 56 4.76 8.75 0.92
N SER A 57 4.66 7.44 0.77
CA SER A 57 5.33 6.44 1.61
C SER A 57 6.85 6.52 1.49
N THR A 58 7.36 6.82 0.29
CA THR A 58 8.79 7.05 0.06
C THR A 58 9.32 8.21 0.91
N ARG A 59 8.65 9.38 0.84
CA ARG A 59 9.01 10.55 1.65
C ARG A 59 8.86 10.28 3.14
N PHE A 60 7.83 9.55 3.54
CA PHE A 60 7.62 9.14 4.93
C PHE A 60 8.80 8.29 5.44
N LEU A 61 9.22 7.26 4.72
CA LEU A 61 10.35 6.41 5.09
C LEU A 61 11.67 7.20 5.13
N ARG A 62 11.90 8.11 4.17
CA ARG A 62 13.07 9.02 4.18
C ARG A 62 13.09 9.92 5.41
N ASN A 63 11.95 10.44 5.83
CA ASN A 63 11.84 11.25 7.05
C ASN A 63 12.15 10.46 8.33
N LEU A 64 12.05 9.12 8.27
CA LEU A 64 12.51 8.23 9.35
C LEU A 64 14.02 7.91 9.28
N GLY A 65 14.73 8.49 8.32
CA GLY A 65 16.19 8.33 8.17
C GLY A 65 16.62 7.14 7.32
N LEU A 66 15.70 6.52 6.56
CA LEU A 66 16.02 5.40 5.68
C LEU A 66 16.51 5.89 4.31
N SER A 67 17.37 5.09 3.67
CA SER A 67 17.76 5.24 2.26
C SER A 67 16.73 4.50 1.41
N VAL A 68 15.89 5.23 0.68
CA VAL A 68 14.67 4.68 0.09
C VAL A 68 14.69 4.78 -1.42
N VAL A 69 14.38 3.67 -2.08
CA VAL A 69 13.98 3.62 -3.49
C VAL A 69 12.46 3.43 -3.54
N GLY A 70 11.74 4.36 -4.16
CA GLY A 70 10.33 4.18 -4.49
C GLY A 70 10.18 3.47 -5.84
N ALA A 71 9.39 2.43 -5.92
CA ALA A 71 9.17 1.68 -7.15
C ALA A 71 7.69 1.54 -7.46
N ASP A 72 7.29 1.82 -8.71
CA ASP A 72 5.91 1.70 -9.16
C ASP A 72 5.86 1.27 -10.64
N ILE A 73 4.73 0.68 -11.06
CA ILE A 73 4.47 0.30 -12.45
C ILE A 73 3.92 1.45 -13.29
N SER A 74 3.43 2.53 -12.64
CA SER A 74 2.82 3.68 -13.31
C SER A 74 3.82 4.80 -13.53
N GLN A 75 4.13 5.10 -14.78
CA GLN A 75 4.94 6.26 -15.13
C GLN A 75 4.28 7.56 -14.69
N ALA A 76 2.95 7.69 -14.87
CA ALA A 76 2.19 8.88 -14.47
C ALA A 76 2.29 9.16 -12.97
N MET A 77 2.23 8.12 -12.13
CA MET A 77 2.44 8.25 -10.67
C MET A 77 3.86 8.68 -10.34
N LEU A 78 4.86 8.08 -10.97
CA LEU A 78 6.26 8.42 -10.72
C LEU A 78 6.61 9.84 -11.17
N ASP A 79 5.98 10.35 -12.22
CA ASP A 79 6.17 11.73 -12.65
C ASP A 79 5.62 12.72 -11.59
N GLN A 80 4.49 12.42 -10.95
CA GLN A 80 4.01 13.17 -9.81
C GLN A 80 4.94 13.03 -8.59
N ALA A 81 5.46 11.82 -8.33
CA ALA A 81 6.39 11.60 -7.23
C ALA A 81 7.66 12.45 -7.37
N ARG A 82 8.26 12.47 -8.58
CA ARG A 82 9.44 13.28 -8.90
C ARG A 82 9.16 14.78 -8.84
N ALA A 83 7.97 15.22 -9.25
CA ALA A 83 7.58 16.61 -9.14
C ALA A 83 7.45 17.07 -7.67
N LEU A 84 6.94 16.19 -6.79
CA LEU A 84 6.76 16.46 -5.36
C LEU A 84 8.06 16.28 -4.55
N ASP A 85 8.98 15.45 -5.00
CA ASP A 85 10.26 15.15 -4.36
C ASP A 85 11.36 14.96 -5.40
N PRO A 86 11.91 16.06 -5.96
CA PRO A 86 12.94 15.99 -6.98
C PRO A 86 14.25 15.32 -6.54
N SER A 87 14.47 15.20 -5.24
CA SER A 87 15.65 14.55 -4.65
C SER A 87 15.43 13.06 -4.34
N GLY A 88 14.21 12.55 -4.53
CA GLY A 88 13.85 11.16 -4.29
C GLY A 88 14.35 10.25 -5.41
N GLU A 89 14.62 9.00 -5.05
CA GLU A 89 14.95 7.95 -6.01
C GLU A 89 13.69 7.18 -6.36
N TYR A 90 13.30 7.21 -7.65
CA TYR A 90 12.07 6.59 -8.14
C TYR A 90 12.33 5.72 -9.36
N HIS A 91 11.90 4.46 -9.29
CA HIS A 91 12.15 3.41 -10.27
C HIS A 91 10.85 2.93 -10.92
N LEU A 92 10.83 2.85 -12.25
CA LEU A 92 9.69 2.29 -13.00
C LEU A 92 9.88 0.79 -13.14
N ILE A 93 8.96 0.02 -12.55
CA ILE A 93 8.94 -1.45 -12.68
C ILE A 93 8.43 -1.82 -14.08
N ARG A 94 9.23 -2.55 -14.86
CA ARG A 94 8.88 -2.99 -16.22
C ARG A 94 8.58 -4.48 -16.34
N GLY A 95 8.70 -5.21 -15.25
CA GLY A 95 8.50 -6.65 -15.22
C GLY A 95 8.49 -7.20 -13.81
N ASN A 96 9.23 -8.28 -13.59
CA ASN A 96 9.40 -8.81 -12.24
C ASN A 96 10.42 -7.97 -11.48
N ILE A 97 10.00 -7.31 -10.41
CA ILE A 97 10.86 -6.44 -9.61
C ILE A 97 12.11 -7.16 -9.07
N ALA A 98 12.04 -8.47 -8.84
CA ALA A 98 13.20 -9.24 -8.40
C ALA A 98 14.35 -9.27 -9.43
N SER A 99 14.07 -8.96 -10.71
CA SER A 99 15.11 -8.86 -11.75
C SER A 99 15.70 -7.46 -11.88
N GLU A 100 15.12 -6.47 -11.19
CA GLU A 100 15.51 -5.06 -11.32
C GLU A 100 16.46 -4.58 -10.21
N PHE A 101 16.59 -5.36 -9.14
CA PHE A 101 17.51 -5.12 -8.03
C PHE A 101 18.26 -6.39 -7.65
N ALA A 102 19.42 -6.24 -7.02
CA ALA A 102 20.18 -7.38 -6.55
C ALA A 102 19.43 -8.11 -5.41
N PRO A 103 19.51 -9.44 -5.32
CA PRO A 103 18.96 -10.18 -4.20
C PRO A 103 19.52 -9.69 -2.86
N GLY A 104 18.66 -9.58 -1.84
CA GLY A 104 19.07 -9.16 -0.52
C GLY A 104 19.44 -7.68 -0.37
N SER A 105 18.98 -6.82 -1.31
CA SER A 105 19.33 -5.39 -1.33
C SER A 105 18.65 -4.55 -0.27
N PHE A 106 17.53 -5.02 0.31
CA PHE A 106 16.71 -4.19 1.18
C PHE A 106 16.55 -4.81 2.57
N ASP A 107 16.78 -3.99 3.58
CA ASP A 107 16.55 -4.34 4.99
C ASP A 107 15.07 -4.27 5.34
N ILE A 108 14.33 -3.38 4.66
CA ILE A 108 12.90 -3.21 4.83
C ILE A 108 12.21 -2.94 3.50
N ILE A 109 11.05 -3.55 3.29
CA ILE A 109 10.18 -3.27 2.15
C ILE A 109 8.82 -2.85 2.70
N LEU A 110 8.38 -1.65 2.35
CA LEU A 110 7.01 -1.19 2.62
C LEU A 110 6.17 -1.34 1.35
N ALA A 111 4.98 -1.91 1.48
CA ALA A 111 3.95 -1.88 0.45
C ALA A 111 2.67 -1.32 1.07
N ALA A 112 2.38 -0.04 0.81
CA ALA A 112 1.22 0.64 1.36
C ALA A 112 0.10 0.70 0.31
N PHE A 113 -0.95 -0.10 0.52
CA PHE A 113 -2.14 -0.25 -0.34
C PHE A 113 -1.85 -0.78 -1.77
N ALA A 114 -0.59 -1.06 -2.09
CA ALA A 114 -0.19 -1.57 -3.40
C ALA A 114 -0.79 -2.96 -3.70
N PHE A 115 -1.09 -3.74 -2.67
CA PHE A 115 -1.65 -5.08 -2.82
C PHE A 115 -3.17 -5.08 -3.01
N ASP A 116 -3.89 -4.02 -2.66
CA ASP A 116 -5.35 -4.04 -2.63
C ASP A 116 -5.96 -4.30 -4.00
N ASN A 117 -5.42 -3.71 -5.06
CA ASN A 117 -5.92 -3.84 -6.42
C ASN A 117 -5.29 -4.99 -7.25
N MET A 118 -4.33 -5.72 -6.69
CA MET A 118 -3.69 -6.83 -7.40
C MET A 118 -4.56 -8.09 -7.40
N PRO A 119 -4.68 -8.84 -8.52
CA PRO A 119 -5.19 -10.20 -8.51
C PRO A 119 -4.40 -11.12 -7.56
N THR A 120 -5.04 -12.18 -7.07
CA THR A 120 -4.42 -13.11 -6.09
C THR A 120 -3.09 -13.69 -6.59
N GLU A 121 -3.03 -14.09 -7.86
CA GLU A 121 -1.82 -14.61 -8.48
C GLU A 121 -0.70 -13.56 -8.52
N ALA A 122 -1.04 -12.31 -8.84
CA ALA A 122 -0.08 -11.22 -8.85
C ALA A 122 0.43 -10.88 -7.43
N LYS A 123 -0.44 -11.00 -6.40
CA LYS A 123 -0.01 -10.89 -4.99
C LYS A 123 1.03 -11.96 -4.64
N ALA A 124 0.80 -13.23 -5.04
CA ALA A 124 1.72 -14.33 -4.79
C ALA A 124 3.08 -14.11 -5.46
N ASP A 125 3.06 -13.73 -6.73
CA ASP A 125 4.27 -13.44 -7.51
C ASP A 125 5.06 -12.25 -6.91
N ALA A 126 4.36 -11.18 -6.55
CA ALA A 126 4.96 -10.01 -5.90
C ALA A 126 5.62 -10.39 -4.56
N LEU A 127 4.92 -11.13 -3.68
CA LEU A 127 5.49 -11.55 -2.40
C LEU A 127 6.74 -12.42 -2.56
N SER A 128 6.74 -13.33 -3.55
CA SER A 128 7.90 -14.16 -3.86
C SER A 128 9.08 -13.31 -4.37
N ALA A 129 8.81 -12.32 -5.21
CA ALA A 129 9.79 -11.37 -5.69
C ALA A 129 10.37 -10.51 -4.55
N LEU A 130 9.51 -9.96 -3.69
CA LEU A 130 9.92 -9.16 -2.54
C LEU A 130 10.76 -9.98 -1.56
N ARG A 131 10.40 -11.27 -1.34
CA ARG A 131 11.22 -12.18 -0.51
C ARG A 131 12.64 -12.33 -1.04
N THR A 132 12.82 -12.36 -2.35
CA THR A 132 14.16 -12.44 -2.97
C THR A 132 14.98 -11.17 -2.73
N LEU A 133 14.32 -10.02 -2.68
CA LEU A 133 14.97 -8.72 -2.50
C LEU A 133 15.30 -8.40 -1.03
N LEU A 134 14.71 -9.11 -0.08
CA LEU A 134 14.99 -8.93 1.34
C LEU A 134 16.38 -9.45 1.73
N ALA A 135 17.10 -8.65 2.51
CA ALA A 135 18.24 -9.09 3.28
C ALA A 135 17.88 -10.26 4.21
N SER A 136 18.87 -10.98 4.74
CA SER A 136 18.66 -12.16 5.58
C SER A 136 17.77 -11.89 6.80
N ASP A 137 17.94 -10.72 7.41
CA ASP A 137 17.19 -10.26 8.58
C ASP A 137 16.16 -9.17 8.22
N GLY A 138 15.89 -8.99 6.93
CA GLY A 138 14.97 -7.99 6.43
C GLY A 138 13.51 -8.33 6.71
N CYS A 139 12.65 -7.31 6.67
CA CYS A 139 11.22 -7.47 6.86
C CYS A 139 10.38 -6.76 5.79
N VAL A 140 9.19 -7.32 5.51
CA VAL A 140 8.16 -6.66 4.70
C VAL A 140 7.09 -6.11 5.63
N LEU A 141 6.69 -4.86 5.43
CA LEU A 141 5.51 -4.25 6.03
C LEU A 141 4.45 -4.09 4.95
N LEU A 142 3.33 -4.80 5.09
CA LEU A 142 2.15 -4.60 4.26
C LEU A 142 1.13 -3.75 5.00
N VAL A 143 0.67 -2.68 4.35
CA VAL A 143 -0.52 -1.94 4.75
C VAL A 143 -1.59 -2.25 3.72
N VAL A 144 -2.68 -2.86 4.14
CA VAL A 144 -3.76 -3.31 3.27
C VAL A 144 -5.12 -2.94 3.85
N SER A 145 -6.10 -2.82 2.98
CA SER A 145 -7.48 -2.58 3.37
C SER A 145 -8.08 -3.81 4.06
N ALA A 146 -8.60 -3.63 5.28
CA ALA A 146 -9.32 -4.69 5.96
C ALA A 146 -10.64 -5.00 5.24
N PRO A 147 -11.11 -6.27 5.23
CA PRO A 147 -12.39 -6.64 4.60
C PRO A 147 -13.59 -5.79 5.01
N ALA A 148 -13.61 -5.28 6.25
CA ALA A 148 -14.67 -4.40 6.76
C ALA A 148 -14.79 -3.06 6.00
N ILE A 149 -13.73 -2.63 5.32
CA ILE A 149 -13.72 -1.41 4.50
C ILE A 149 -14.77 -1.48 3.39
N TYR A 150 -14.94 -2.65 2.77
CA TYR A 150 -15.78 -2.83 1.59
C TYR A 150 -17.28 -2.98 1.89
N VAL A 151 -17.67 -3.09 3.15
CA VAL A 151 -19.08 -3.34 3.57
C VAL A 151 -19.65 -2.26 4.47
N ASN A 152 -18.85 -1.27 4.85
CA ASN A 152 -19.26 -0.16 5.72
C ASN A 152 -19.04 1.18 5.00
N GLU A 153 -19.73 2.22 5.50
CA GLU A 153 -19.52 3.61 5.10
C GLU A 153 -18.47 4.25 6.00
N TRP A 154 -17.60 5.06 5.43
CA TRP A 154 -16.49 5.72 6.12
C TRP A 154 -16.46 7.21 5.77
N ALA A 155 -15.78 8.01 6.59
CA ALA A 155 -15.63 9.44 6.31
C ALA A 155 -14.91 9.72 4.99
N SER A 156 -13.97 8.86 4.61
CA SER A 156 -13.07 9.04 3.45
C SER A 156 -13.47 8.24 2.23
N PHE A 157 -14.41 7.30 2.33
CA PHE A 157 -14.91 6.54 1.19
C PHE A 157 -16.28 5.93 1.43
N SER A 158 -17.00 5.68 0.32
CA SER A 158 -18.35 5.12 0.32
C SER A 158 -18.39 3.80 -0.44
N THR A 159 -19.17 2.86 0.11
CA THR A 159 -19.52 1.56 -0.48
C THR A 159 -20.99 1.48 -0.86
N ARG A 160 -21.74 2.55 -0.67
CA ARG A 160 -23.21 2.59 -0.81
C ARG A 160 -23.72 2.07 -2.14
N ASP A 161 -23.00 2.39 -3.22
CA ASP A 161 -23.39 2.02 -4.58
C ASP A 161 -22.98 0.58 -4.96
N PHE A 162 -22.35 -0.15 -4.04
CA PHE A 162 -21.80 -1.50 -4.27
C PHE A 162 -22.27 -2.51 -3.21
N PRO A 163 -23.59 -2.75 -3.07
CA PRO A 163 -24.11 -3.69 -2.07
C PRO A 163 -23.62 -5.13 -2.27
N GLU A 164 -23.19 -5.47 -3.50
CA GLU A 164 -22.61 -6.77 -3.85
C GLU A 164 -21.30 -7.08 -3.09
N ASN A 165 -20.56 -6.05 -2.66
CA ASN A 165 -19.33 -6.23 -1.87
C ASN A 165 -19.56 -7.11 -0.62
N ARG A 166 -20.79 -7.13 -0.07
CA ARG A 166 -21.15 -7.93 1.13
C ARG A 166 -21.07 -9.43 0.91
N HIS A 167 -21.05 -9.86 -0.36
CA HIS A 167 -21.00 -11.27 -0.73
C HIS A 167 -19.64 -11.67 -1.31
N ALA A 168 -18.67 -10.73 -1.30
CA ALA A 168 -17.35 -10.95 -1.86
C ALA A 168 -16.59 -12.07 -1.11
N ARG A 169 -15.87 -12.86 -1.87
CA ARG A 169 -14.97 -13.91 -1.42
C ARG A 169 -13.56 -13.60 -1.86
N ASP A 170 -12.59 -14.30 -1.30
CA ASP A 170 -11.18 -14.18 -1.69
C ASP A 170 -11.03 -14.22 -3.22
N GLY A 171 -10.42 -13.18 -3.78
CA GLY A 171 -10.19 -13.01 -5.22
C GLY A 171 -11.29 -12.27 -5.98
N ASP A 172 -12.46 -12.02 -5.38
CA ASP A 172 -13.52 -11.25 -6.01
C ASP A 172 -13.16 -9.75 -6.07
N ARG A 173 -13.66 -9.07 -7.11
CA ARG A 173 -13.53 -7.63 -7.23
C ARG A 173 -14.53 -6.93 -6.35
N VAL A 174 -14.06 -5.93 -5.61
CA VAL A 174 -14.85 -5.04 -4.75
C VAL A 174 -14.59 -3.58 -5.16
N ARG A 175 -15.53 -2.70 -4.89
CA ARG A 175 -15.45 -1.31 -5.32
C ARG A 175 -15.73 -0.35 -4.18
N ILE A 176 -15.02 0.76 -4.20
CA ILE A 176 -15.24 1.91 -3.31
C ILE A 176 -15.19 3.21 -4.11
N ILE A 177 -15.78 4.27 -3.56
CA ILE A 177 -15.61 5.65 -4.05
C ILE A 177 -14.83 6.41 -2.98
N MET A 178 -13.68 6.97 -3.35
CA MET A 178 -12.92 7.83 -2.45
C MET A 178 -13.60 9.19 -2.33
N LEU A 179 -13.77 9.66 -1.08
CA LEU A 179 -14.45 10.93 -0.77
C LEU A 179 -13.46 12.08 -0.53
N ASP A 180 -12.19 11.79 -0.32
CA ASP A 180 -11.14 12.77 -0.02
C ASP A 180 -10.46 13.34 -1.29
N VAL A 181 -10.85 12.86 -2.47
CA VAL A 181 -10.30 13.33 -3.76
C VAL A 181 -11.41 13.85 -4.67
N PRO A 182 -11.10 14.75 -5.62
CA PRO A 182 -12.07 15.22 -6.61
C PRO A 182 -12.56 14.10 -7.54
N ASP A 183 -11.69 13.14 -7.89
CA ASP A 183 -12.06 12.00 -8.73
C ASP A 183 -12.98 11.05 -7.95
N ARG A 184 -14.25 11.00 -8.40
CA ARG A 184 -15.29 10.15 -7.82
C ARG A 184 -15.50 8.84 -8.57
N ARG A 185 -14.65 8.54 -9.55
CA ARG A 185 -14.70 7.25 -10.24
C ARG A 185 -14.40 6.13 -9.26
N PRO A 186 -15.10 4.99 -9.33
CA PRO A 186 -14.83 3.86 -8.45
C PRO A 186 -13.38 3.40 -8.53
N VAL A 187 -12.82 3.07 -7.38
CA VAL A 187 -11.60 2.28 -7.25
C VAL A 187 -12.01 0.83 -7.14
N GLU A 188 -11.34 -0.04 -7.88
CA GLU A 188 -11.58 -1.47 -7.86
C GLU A 188 -10.42 -2.17 -7.18
N ASP A 189 -10.74 -2.88 -6.10
CA ASP A 189 -9.80 -3.70 -5.33
C ASP A 189 -10.14 -5.18 -5.48
N VAL A 190 -9.25 -6.04 -5.02
CA VAL A 190 -9.44 -7.49 -4.97
C VAL A 190 -9.56 -7.91 -3.52
N PHE A 191 -10.74 -8.40 -3.15
CA PHE A 191 -11.05 -8.82 -1.79
C PHE A 191 -10.09 -9.92 -1.34
N CYS A 192 -9.50 -9.74 -0.17
CA CYS A 192 -8.52 -10.65 0.39
C CYS A 192 -8.67 -10.72 1.90
N THR A 193 -8.97 -11.92 2.41
CA THR A 193 -9.05 -12.15 3.86
C THR A 193 -7.67 -12.32 4.48
N ASP A 194 -7.58 -12.12 5.80
CA ASP A 194 -6.37 -12.42 6.58
C ASP A 194 -5.91 -13.88 6.37
N ALA A 195 -6.86 -14.79 6.23
CA ALA A 195 -6.56 -16.20 5.98
C ALA A 195 -5.87 -16.41 4.62
N LEU A 196 -6.29 -15.68 3.58
CA LEU A 196 -5.63 -15.72 2.29
C LEU A 196 -4.24 -15.09 2.36
N TYR A 197 -4.08 -13.93 2.99
CA TYR A 197 -2.76 -13.31 3.16
C TYR A 197 -1.77 -14.23 3.89
N ARG A 198 -2.20 -14.93 4.95
CA ARG A 198 -1.33 -15.91 5.65
C ARG A 198 -0.85 -17.02 4.72
N ARG A 199 -1.74 -17.60 3.89
CA ARG A 199 -1.35 -18.60 2.88
C ARG A 199 -0.37 -18.05 1.85
N LEU A 200 -0.58 -16.81 1.39
CA LEU A 200 0.31 -16.14 0.44
C LEU A 200 1.71 -15.92 1.04
N PHE A 201 1.80 -15.51 2.30
CA PHE A 201 3.09 -15.34 2.99
C PHE A 201 3.82 -16.67 3.13
N GLU A 202 3.14 -17.72 3.59
CA GLU A 202 3.71 -19.07 3.70
C GLU A 202 4.22 -19.58 2.34
N SER A 203 3.43 -19.41 1.28
CA SER A 203 3.81 -19.83 -0.07
C SER A 203 5.03 -19.07 -0.61
N ALA A 204 5.21 -17.81 -0.22
CA ALA A 204 6.38 -17.00 -0.57
C ALA A 204 7.59 -17.25 0.35
N GLY A 205 7.49 -18.14 1.35
CA GLY A 205 8.54 -18.38 2.33
C GLY A 205 8.74 -17.22 3.32
N LEU A 206 7.70 -16.41 3.54
CA LEU A 206 7.67 -15.34 4.52
C LEU A 206 7.01 -15.81 5.82
N ARG A 207 7.59 -15.44 6.96
CA ARG A 207 7.02 -15.71 8.28
C ARG A 207 6.30 -14.47 8.79
N LEU A 208 5.01 -14.58 9.09
CA LEU A 208 4.26 -13.51 9.72
C LEU A 208 4.79 -13.24 11.15
N LEU A 209 5.19 -12.01 11.42
CA LEU A 209 5.74 -11.57 12.70
C LEU A 209 4.70 -10.89 13.59
N ASP A 210 3.85 -10.05 12.98
CA ASP A 210 2.89 -9.22 13.69
C ASP A 210 1.71 -8.87 12.79
N VAL A 211 0.55 -8.60 13.39
CA VAL A 211 -0.63 -8.07 12.71
C VAL A 211 -1.18 -6.94 13.57
N GLN A 212 -1.33 -5.76 13.00
CA GLN A 212 -1.88 -4.60 13.67
C GLN A 212 -3.20 -4.20 12.99
N SER A 213 -4.22 -3.95 13.79
CA SER A 213 -5.47 -3.34 13.35
C SER A 213 -5.60 -2.01 14.09
N PRO A 214 -5.18 -0.90 13.49
CA PRO A 214 -5.20 0.38 14.16
C PRO A 214 -6.64 0.82 14.43
N ASP A 215 -6.97 0.99 15.71
CA ASP A 215 -8.24 1.52 16.16
C ASP A 215 -8.13 3.03 16.45
N CYS A 216 -9.20 3.76 16.18
CA CYS A 216 -9.37 5.13 16.59
C CYS A 216 -10.19 5.13 17.88
N HIS A 217 -9.55 5.08 19.04
CA HIS A 217 -10.19 5.41 20.29
C HIS A 217 -10.23 6.95 20.40
N TRP A 218 -11.41 7.52 20.19
CA TRP A 218 -11.67 8.89 20.58
C TRP A 218 -11.82 8.90 22.10
N GLU A 219 -10.77 9.13 22.84
CA GLU A 219 -10.87 9.59 24.21
C GLU A 219 -11.46 10.99 24.13
N GLY A 220 -12.71 11.14 24.58
CA GLY A 220 -13.42 12.38 24.54
C GLY A 220 -12.57 13.49 25.18
N SER A 221 -12.29 14.52 24.44
CA SER A 221 -11.65 15.72 24.96
C SER A 221 -12.62 16.44 25.88
N ASP A 222 -12.62 16.09 27.15
CA ASP A 222 -12.92 17.05 28.20
C ASP A 222 -11.72 18.02 28.25
N THR A 223 -11.69 19.01 27.42
CA THR A 223 -11.03 20.34 27.62
C THR A 223 -11.05 21.11 26.29
N MET A 224 -12.21 21.64 25.92
CA MET A 224 -12.27 22.89 25.18
C MET A 224 -13.14 23.88 25.99
N ASP A 225 -12.61 24.29 27.15
CA ASP A 225 -12.99 25.50 27.83
C ASP A 225 -11.70 26.12 28.37
N GLN A 226 -11.12 27.03 27.62
CA GLN A 226 -10.51 28.31 28.02
C GLN A 226 -9.96 29.06 26.81
#